data_2f65472a8d529baa4aadb171cb93a6d0
#
_entry.id   2f65472a8d529baa4aadb171cb93a6d0
#
_cell.length_a   1.000
_cell.length_b   1.000
_cell.length_c   1.000
_cell.angle_alpha   90.00
_cell.angle_beta   90.00
_cell.angle_gamma   90.00
#
_symmetry.space_group_name_H-M   'P 1'
#
loop_
_entity.id
_entity.type
_entity.pdbx_description
1 polymer ?
#
loop_
_entity_poly.entity_id
_entity_poly.type
_entity_poly.pdbx_seq_one_letter_code
_entity_poly.pdbx_strand_id
1 'polypeptide(L)'
;PHCHELTDFVKPGKTHLITLCIDNRYQYDTHKWNHAHTEFTQINWNGILGEMKLIAVDPVYVDDMQLYPDVTEKTVTARLQIRNYTGKPFEGTARFHITGDDGYNLTRELPVNGKDSLVSFEGKIALGKDIQLWDEFHPNLYRVECKLLTSVGETNYEHEKEVTFGMREVAQGKNHVLVNGHPIHLRGTVENAVFPKTGYAPVDDASWERIFRILKDYGMNH
;
A
#
# COMPACT_ATOMS: atom_id res chain seq x y z
N PRO A 1 -5.21 -8.85 4.30
CA PRO A 1 -6.36 -8.16 4.92
C PRO A 1 -7.67 -8.82 4.51
N HIS A 2 -8.66 -8.81 5.42
CA HIS A 2 -10.01 -9.25 5.12
C HIS A 2 -10.87 -8.01 4.94
N CYS A 3 -11.59 -7.91 3.82
CA CYS A 3 -12.50 -6.83 3.52
C CYS A 3 -13.87 -7.41 3.18
N HIS A 4 -14.91 -6.87 3.79
CA HIS A 4 -16.28 -7.33 3.62
C HIS A 4 -17.19 -6.16 3.31
N GLU A 5 -18.00 -6.29 2.26
CA GLU A 5 -19.04 -5.32 1.91
C GLU A 5 -20.23 -5.44 2.88
N LEU A 6 -20.61 -4.35 3.51
CA LEU A 6 -21.66 -4.32 4.54
C LEU A 6 -22.84 -3.42 4.18
N THR A 7 -22.88 -2.81 3.01
CA THR A 7 -23.88 -1.81 2.61
C THR A 7 -25.32 -2.29 2.80
N ASP A 8 -25.62 -3.53 2.47
CA ASP A 8 -26.96 -4.10 2.59
C ASP A 8 -27.36 -4.45 4.03
N PHE A 9 -26.39 -4.53 4.95
CA PHE A 9 -26.57 -4.98 6.32
C PHE A 9 -26.55 -3.83 7.33
N VAL A 10 -25.94 -2.70 6.98
CA VAL A 10 -25.73 -1.57 7.89
C VAL A 10 -26.60 -0.39 7.45
N LYS A 11 -27.29 0.24 8.40
CA LYS A 11 -28.10 1.44 8.17
C LYS A 11 -27.51 2.61 8.96
N PRO A 12 -27.22 3.76 8.32
CA PRO A 12 -26.75 4.96 9.01
C PRO A 12 -27.68 5.36 10.17
N GLY A 13 -27.08 5.80 11.27
CA GLY A 13 -27.82 6.22 12.47
C GLY A 13 -28.44 5.10 13.29
N LYS A 14 -28.15 3.84 12.99
CA LYS A 14 -28.59 2.67 13.78
C LYS A 14 -27.38 1.99 14.44
N THR A 15 -27.68 1.30 15.54
CA THR A 15 -26.70 0.42 16.19
C THR A 15 -26.77 -0.96 15.57
N HIS A 16 -25.63 -1.52 15.22
CA HIS A 16 -25.49 -2.85 14.63
C HIS A 16 -24.52 -3.68 15.46
N LEU A 17 -24.75 -4.98 15.54
CA LEU A 17 -23.85 -5.96 16.15
C LEU A 17 -23.09 -6.68 15.06
N ILE A 18 -21.76 -6.63 15.12
CA ILE A 18 -20.85 -7.39 14.25
C ILE A 18 -20.26 -8.53 15.09
N THR A 19 -20.43 -9.76 14.64
CA THR A 19 -19.83 -10.94 15.28
C THR A 19 -18.73 -11.48 14.39
N LEU A 20 -17.54 -11.63 14.94
CA LEU A 20 -16.36 -12.18 14.27
C LEU A 20 -16.04 -13.55 14.85
N CYS A 21 -15.86 -14.55 13.99
CA CYS A 21 -15.35 -15.86 14.38
C CYS A 21 -13.88 -15.95 13.98
N ILE A 22 -13.02 -16.11 14.98
CA ILE A 22 -11.58 -16.30 14.78
C ILE A 22 -11.26 -17.74 15.08
N ASP A 23 -10.77 -18.47 14.08
CA ASP A 23 -10.45 -19.88 14.18
C ASP A 23 -8.98 -20.10 13.78
N ASN A 24 -8.16 -20.50 14.75
CA ASN A 24 -6.74 -20.77 14.58
C ASN A 24 -6.41 -22.26 14.49
N ARG A 25 -7.41 -23.13 14.31
CA ARG A 25 -7.16 -24.54 14.09
C ARG A 25 -6.42 -24.74 12.77
N TYR A 26 -5.48 -25.68 12.78
CA TYR A 26 -4.80 -26.08 11.55
C TYR A 26 -5.80 -26.74 10.61
N GLN A 27 -6.15 -26.04 9.55
CA GLN A 27 -7.02 -26.57 8.48
C GLN A 27 -6.19 -27.27 7.39
N TYR A 28 -4.93 -26.91 7.28
CA TYR A 28 -3.98 -27.45 6.29
C TYR A 28 -2.67 -27.76 6.99
N ASP A 29 -1.97 -28.80 6.54
CA ASP A 29 -0.61 -29.08 6.98
C ASP A 29 0.34 -28.02 6.38
N THR A 30 0.81 -27.11 7.23
CA THR A 30 1.74 -26.04 6.87
C THR A 30 3.18 -26.41 7.17
N HIS A 31 3.46 -27.67 7.55
CA HIS A 31 4.74 -28.20 8.01
C HIS A 31 5.27 -27.56 9.31
N LYS A 32 6.22 -28.22 9.95
CA LYS A 32 6.76 -27.85 11.27
C LYS A 32 7.45 -26.48 11.32
N TRP A 33 8.01 -26.03 10.20
CA TRP A 33 8.85 -24.84 10.14
C TRP A 33 8.14 -23.59 9.66
N ASN A 34 6.84 -23.62 9.62
CA ASN A 34 6.06 -22.45 9.24
C ASN A 34 5.90 -21.49 10.43
N HIS A 35 6.73 -20.44 10.44
CA HIS A 35 6.78 -19.44 11.51
C HIS A 35 5.41 -18.78 11.76
N ALA A 36 5.11 -18.52 13.03
CA ALA A 36 3.86 -17.92 13.51
C ALA A 36 2.59 -18.78 13.28
N HIS A 37 2.70 -19.91 12.58
CA HIS A 37 1.58 -20.81 12.30
C HIS A 37 1.67 -22.15 13.02
N THR A 38 2.84 -22.50 13.55
CA THR A 38 3.06 -23.76 14.28
C THR A 38 3.72 -23.51 15.63
N GLU A 39 3.48 -24.40 16.58
CA GLU A 39 4.11 -24.38 17.92
C GLU A 39 5.60 -24.82 17.92
N PHE A 40 6.12 -25.26 16.77
CA PHE A 40 7.47 -25.78 16.65
C PHE A 40 8.54 -24.70 16.40
N THR A 41 8.16 -23.47 16.17
CA THR A 41 9.08 -22.36 15.90
C THR A 41 8.99 -21.29 16.99
N GLN A 42 8.43 -20.13 16.69
CA GLN A 42 8.16 -19.09 17.69
C GLN A 42 6.77 -19.28 18.31
N ILE A 43 6.21 -18.21 18.80
CA ILE A 43 4.87 -18.18 19.37
C ILE A 43 3.83 -18.19 18.23
N ASN A 44 2.77 -19.00 18.38
CA ASN A 44 1.58 -18.90 17.53
C ASN A 44 0.88 -17.58 17.76
N TRP A 45 0.68 -16.83 16.70
CA TRP A 45 -0.07 -15.60 16.76
C TRP A 45 -1.55 -15.86 16.50
N ASN A 46 -2.39 -15.38 17.42
CA ASN A 46 -3.82 -15.59 17.37
C ASN A 46 -4.55 -14.27 17.54
N GLY A 47 -5.73 -14.17 16.97
CA GLY A 47 -6.60 -13.02 17.13
C GLY A 47 -6.45 -11.98 16.01
N ILE A 48 -6.98 -10.79 16.26
CA ILE A 48 -6.92 -9.64 15.36
C ILE A 48 -5.74 -8.78 15.79
N LEU A 49 -4.70 -8.72 14.98
CA LEU A 49 -3.46 -7.97 15.28
C LEU A 49 -3.43 -6.59 14.61
N GLY A 50 -4.11 -6.43 13.49
CA GLY A 50 -4.13 -5.18 12.74
C GLY A 50 -5.32 -4.28 13.08
N GLU A 51 -5.45 -3.21 12.33
CA GLU A 51 -6.57 -2.30 12.46
C GLU A 51 -7.90 -2.96 12.02
N MET A 52 -8.97 -2.65 12.74
CA MET A 52 -10.32 -2.96 12.36
C MET A 52 -11.05 -1.65 12.09
N LYS A 53 -11.41 -1.42 10.83
CA LYS A 53 -12.05 -0.19 10.37
C LYS A 53 -13.38 -0.46 9.70
N LEU A 54 -14.35 0.41 9.93
CA LEU A 54 -15.53 0.56 9.07
C LEU A 54 -15.29 1.79 8.19
N ILE A 55 -15.31 1.59 6.88
CA ILE A 55 -15.03 2.63 5.90
C ILE A 55 -16.30 2.87 5.09
N ALA A 56 -16.71 4.14 4.95
CA ALA A 56 -17.76 4.56 4.04
C ALA A 56 -17.13 5.27 2.84
N VAL A 57 -17.47 4.83 1.65
CA VAL A 57 -16.99 5.39 0.38
C VAL A 57 -18.15 5.56 -0.59
N ASP A 58 -17.97 6.39 -1.60
CA ASP A 58 -18.90 6.48 -2.72
C ASP A 58 -18.96 5.17 -3.50
N PRO A 59 -20.06 4.89 -4.23
CA PRO A 59 -20.20 3.67 -5.03
C PRO A 59 -19.15 3.48 -6.13
N VAL A 60 -18.45 4.54 -6.54
CA VAL A 60 -17.30 4.47 -7.45
C VAL A 60 -16.08 4.99 -6.70
N TYR A 61 -15.11 4.12 -6.42
CA TYR A 61 -13.94 4.48 -5.63
C TYR A 61 -12.67 3.73 -6.04
N VAL A 62 -11.51 4.27 -5.67
CA VAL A 62 -10.20 3.61 -5.84
C VAL A 62 -10.00 2.61 -4.70
N ASP A 63 -10.05 1.33 -5.00
CA ASP A 63 -9.82 0.23 -4.06
C ASP A 63 -8.32 0.10 -3.75
N ASP A 64 -7.50 0.05 -4.81
CA ASP A 64 -6.04 -0.04 -4.71
C ASP A 64 -5.36 0.94 -5.66
N MET A 65 -4.22 1.46 -5.24
CA MET A 65 -3.33 2.29 -6.04
C MET A 65 -1.89 1.84 -5.87
N GLN A 66 -1.26 1.46 -6.98
CA GLN A 66 0.13 1.06 -7.04
C GLN A 66 0.90 1.97 -7.99
N LEU A 67 2.12 2.32 -7.62
CA LEU A 67 2.99 3.21 -8.39
C LEU A 67 4.27 2.48 -8.77
N TYR A 68 4.59 2.51 -10.06
CA TYR A 68 5.77 1.87 -10.63
C TYR A 68 6.66 2.93 -11.29
N PRO A 69 7.73 3.37 -10.60
CA PRO A 69 8.64 4.36 -11.15
C PRO A 69 9.52 3.77 -12.26
N ASP A 70 9.82 4.60 -13.25
CA ASP A 70 10.86 4.41 -14.25
C ASP A 70 11.90 5.52 -14.05
N VAL A 71 13.06 5.16 -13.53
CA VAL A 71 14.08 6.14 -13.13
C VAL A 71 14.80 6.73 -14.34
N THR A 72 14.84 6.00 -15.46
CA THR A 72 15.47 6.44 -16.70
C THR A 72 14.61 7.48 -17.41
N GLU A 73 13.33 7.17 -17.58
CA GLU A 73 12.37 8.04 -18.26
C GLU A 73 11.84 9.16 -17.34
N LYS A 74 12.13 9.08 -16.03
CA LYS A 74 11.57 9.98 -15.00
C LYS A 74 10.05 10.04 -15.08
N THR A 75 9.44 8.88 -15.10
CA THR A 75 7.99 8.70 -15.12
C THR A 75 7.54 7.78 -13.98
N VAL A 76 6.27 7.79 -13.68
CA VAL A 76 5.65 6.77 -12.83
C VAL A 76 4.40 6.23 -13.52
N THR A 77 4.27 4.91 -13.55
CA THR A 77 3.04 4.26 -14.00
C THR A 77 2.13 4.05 -12.79
N ALA A 78 0.98 4.70 -12.80
CA ALA A 78 -0.05 4.51 -11.80
C ALA A 78 -1.01 3.42 -12.25
N ARG A 79 -1.20 2.39 -11.41
CA ARG A 79 -2.20 1.34 -11.58
C ARG A 79 -3.27 1.51 -10.52
N LEU A 80 -4.51 1.70 -10.97
CA LEU A 80 -5.66 1.82 -10.08
C LEU A 80 -6.57 0.61 -10.27
N GLN A 81 -7.07 0.07 -9.15
CA GLN A 81 -8.22 -0.81 -9.13
C GLN A 81 -9.42 0.04 -8.69
N ILE A 82 -10.37 0.24 -9.59
CA ILE A 82 -11.55 1.07 -9.33
C ILE A 82 -12.75 0.14 -9.16
N ARG A 83 -13.41 0.25 -8.01
CA ARG A 83 -14.68 -0.42 -7.75
C ARG A 83 -15.83 0.42 -8.25
N ASN A 84 -16.82 -0.25 -8.86
CA ASN A 84 -18.03 0.38 -9.34
C ASN A 84 -19.24 -0.46 -8.91
N TYR A 85 -19.91 -0.04 -7.88
CA TYR A 85 -21.11 -0.69 -7.34
C TYR A 85 -22.43 -0.11 -7.91
N THR A 86 -22.35 0.82 -8.84
CA THR A 86 -23.55 1.43 -9.46
C THR A 86 -24.26 0.51 -10.43
N GLY A 87 -23.58 -0.52 -10.95
CA GLY A 87 -24.06 -1.38 -12.02
C GLY A 87 -24.22 -0.68 -13.38
N LYS A 88 -23.71 0.55 -13.52
CA LYS A 88 -23.78 1.37 -14.74
C LYS A 88 -22.38 1.83 -15.17
N PRO A 89 -22.16 2.16 -16.43
CA PRO A 89 -20.92 2.77 -16.87
C PRO A 89 -20.66 4.11 -16.16
N PHE A 90 -19.38 4.36 -15.85
CA PHE A 90 -18.90 5.65 -15.36
C PHE A 90 -17.85 6.24 -16.30
N GLU A 91 -17.73 7.53 -16.30
CA GLU A 91 -16.65 8.30 -16.91
C GLU A 91 -16.14 9.35 -15.92
N GLY A 92 -14.90 9.78 -16.10
CA GLY A 92 -14.33 10.77 -15.17
C GLY A 92 -12.85 11.01 -15.36
N THR A 93 -12.24 11.52 -14.29
CA THR A 93 -10.83 11.91 -14.26
C THR A 93 -10.17 11.42 -12.97
N ALA A 94 -9.01 10.81 -13.09
CA ALA A 94 -8.08 10.59 -12.00
C ALA A 94 -7.08 11.74 -11.97
N ARG A 95 -7.15 12.59 -10.94
CA ARG A 95 -6.23 13.70 -10.70
C ARG A 95 -5.19 13.26 -9.71
N PHE A 96 -3.93 13.27 -10.12
CA PHE A 96 -2.78 12.95 -9.29
C PHE A 96 -2.09 14.22 -8.85
N HIS A 97 -1.99 14.44 -7.55
CA HIS A 97 -1.20 15.51 -6.94
C HIS A 97 -0.01 14.88 -6.24
N ILE A 98 1.20 15.22 -6.69
CA ILE A 98 2.47 14.63 -6.27
C ILE A 98 3.29 15.71 -5.59
N THR A 99 3.65 15.48 -4.33
CA THR A 99 4.44 16.42 -3.54
C THR A 99 5.63 15.74 -2.90
N GLY A 100 6.71 16.47 -2.69
CA GLY A 100 7.92 16.03 -1.98
C GLY A 100 8.37 17.07 -0.97
N ASP A 101 9.12 16.62 0.05
CA ASP A 101 9.67 17.50 1.10
C ASP A 101 10.73 18.48 0.55
N ASP A 102 11.27 18.18 -0.63
CA ASP A 102 12.19 19.05 -1.38
C ASP A 102 11.49 20.24 -2.07
N GLY A 103 10.18 20.39 -1.89
CA GLY A 103 9.35 21.38 -2.52
C GLY A 103 8.82 20.96 -3.91
N TYR A 104 9.05 19.71 -4.30
CA TYR A 104 8.48 19.17 -5.54
C TYR A 104 6.95 19.21 -5.49
N ASN A 105 6.33 19.69 -6.57
CA ASN A 105 4.88 19.79 -6.69
C ASN A 105 4.47 19.59 -8.14
N LEU A 106 3.62 18.62 -8.40
CA LEU A 106 3.14 18.28 -9.73
C LEU A 106 1.67 17.85 -9.67
N THR A 107 0.84 18.37 -10.58
CA THR A 107 -0.51 17.85 -10.79
C THR A 107 -0.66 17.31 -12.21
N ARG A 108 -1.28 16.14 -12.33
CA ARG A 108 -1.64 15.54 -13.63
C ARG A 108 -3.04 14.95 -13.56
N GLU A 109 -3.73 15.02 -14.69
CA GLU A 109 -5.07 14.46 -14.84
C GLU A 109 -5.07 13.45 -15.98
N LEU A 110 -5.67 12.31 -15.73
CA LEU A 110 -5.83 11.24 -16.72
C LEU A 110 -7.31 10.84 -16.80
N PRO A 111 -7.88 10.73 -18.01
CA PRO A 111 -9.26 10.30 -18.18
C PRO A 111 -9.41 8.84 -17.78
N VAL A 112 -10.49 8.53 -17.09
CA VAL A 112 -10.86 7.18 -16.67
C VAL A 112 -12.29 6.88 -17.05
N ASN A 113 -12.57 5.65 -17.41
CA ASN A 113 -13.92 5.17 -17.66
C ASN A 113 -14.01 3.66 -17.41
N GLY A 114 -15.21 3.16 -17.21
CA GLY A 114 -15.43 1.75 -17.03
C GLY A 114 -16.91 1.40 -16.89
N LYS A 115 -17.23 0.11 -17.04
CA LYS A 115 -18.59 -0.42 -16.90
C LYS A 115 -18.69 -1.61 -15.95
N ASP A 116 -17.56 -2.26 -15.70
CA ASP A 116 -17.50 -3.47 -14.87
C ASP A 116 -17.46 -3.10 -13.38
N SER A 117 -17.79 -4.05 -12.52
CA SER A 117 -17.74 -3.85 -11.06
C SER A 117 -16.33 -3.65 -10.51
N LEU A 118 -15.32 -4.10 -11.25
CA LEU A 118 -13.90 -3.85 -11.00
C LEU A 118 -13.24 -3.43 -12.32
N VAL A 119 -12.68 -2.24 -12.33
CA VAL A 119 -12.00 -1.66 -13.48
C VAL A 119 -10.53 -1.46 -13.17
N SER A 120 -9.66 -2.07 -13.96
CA SER A 120 -8.22 -1.83 -13.90
C SER A 120 -7.86 -0.69 -14.83
N PHE A 121 -7.25 0.34 -14.28
CA PHE A 121 -6.74 1.49 -15.03
C PHE A 121 -5.22 1.54 -14.89
N GLU A 122 -4.54 1.88 -15.98
CA GLU A 122 -3.11 2.14 -15.99
C GLU A 122 -2.84 3.45 -16.72
N GLY A 123 -2.06 4.34 -16.08
CA GLY A 123 -1.69 5.61 -16.67
C GLY A 123 -0.25 5.99 -16.35
N LYS A 124 0.47 6.48 -17.38
CA LYS A 124 1.86 6.92 -17.25
C LYS A 124 1.90 8.43 -16.99
N ILE A 125 2.62 8.84 -15.95
CA ILE A 125 2.76 10.22 -15.49
C ILE A 125 4.21 10.65 -15.67
N ALA A 126 4.46 11.65 -16.49
CA ALA A 126 5.77 12.28 -16.61
C ALA A 126 6.03 13.17 -15.39
N LEU A 127 7.10 12.90 -14.66
CA LEU A 127 7.46 13.62 -13.43
C LEU A 127 8.40 14.80 -13.68
N GLY A 128 9.09 14.82 -14.83
CA GLY A 128 10.02 15.89 -15.19
C GLY A 128 11.42 15.69 -14.59
N LYS A 129 12.30 16.64 -14.89
CA LYS A 129 13.72 16.53 -14.58
C LYS A 129 14.07 16.77 -13.09
N ASP A 130 13.22 17.49 -12.39
CA ASP A 130 13.50 17.94 -11.02
C ASP A 130 13.22 16.90 -9.95
N ILE A 131 12.56 15.78 -10.33
CA ILE A 131 12.34 14.64 -9.44
C ILE A 131 13.68 14.03 -9.00
N GLN A 132 13.87 13.85 -7.69
CA GLN A 132 15.07 13.26 -7.12
C GLN A 132 14.95 11.75 -7.00
N LEU A 133 16.05 11.03 -7.23
CA LEU A 133 16.08 9.59 -7.03
C LEU A 133 16.14 9.26 -5.54
N TRP A 134 15.63 8.09 -5.20
CA TRP A 134 15.77 7.51 -3.88
C TRP A 134 17.01 6.63 -3.82
N ASP A 135 17.84 6.79 -2.82
CA ASP A 135 18.88 5.84 -2.44
C ASP A 135 18.97 5.70 -0.90
N GLU A 136 19.81 4.82 -0.38
CA GLU A 136 19.93 4.58 1.06
C GLU A 136 20.46 5.78 1.86
N PHE A 137 21.12 6.74 1.21
CA PHE A 137 21.67 7.96 1.82
C PHE A 137 20.76 9.17 1.63
N HIS A 138 19.98 9.16 0.55
CA HIS A 138 19.04 10.20 0.16
C HIS A 138 17.66 9.56 -0.08
N PRO A 139 16.95 9.20 1.00
CA PRO A 139 15.69 8.48 0.89
C PRO A 139 14.52 9.42 0.51
N ASN A 140 14.65 10.08 -0.65
CA ASN A 140 13.65 11.01 -1.16
C ASN A 140 12.33 10.30 -1.41
N LEU A 141 11.27 10.72 -0.74
CA LEU A 141 9.93 10.19 -0.86
C LEU A 141 8.97 11.23 -1.38
N TYR A 142 8.01 10.77 -2.16
CA TYR A 142 6.96 11.57 -2.75
C TYR A 142 5.61 11.03 -2.33
N ARG A 143 4.75 11.91 -1.85
CA ARG A 143 3.35 11.63 -1.54
C ARG A 143 2.52 11.85 -2.79
N VAL A 144 1.68 10.89 -3.12
CA VAL A 144 0.76 10.96 -4.24
C VAL A 144 -0.66 10.84 -3.72
N GLU A 145 -1.42 11.91 -3.92
CA GLU A 145 -2.85 11.93 -3.70
C GLU A 145 -3.55 11.76 -5.05
N CYS A 146 -4.33 10.71 -5.18
CA CYS A 146 -5.19 10.48 -6.34
C CYS A 146 -6.62 10.83 -5.98
N LYS A 147 -7.13 11.89 -6.58
CA LYS A 147 -8.54 12.26 -6.50
C LYS A 147 -9.27 11.75 -7.73
N LEU A 148 -10.14 10.77 -7.51
CA LEU A 148 -11.00 10.19 -8.54
C LEU A 148 -12.31 10.99 -8.57
N LEU A 149 -12.60 11.62 -9.69
CA LEU A 149 -13.84 12.36 -9.96
C LEU A 149 -14.58 11.63 -11.06
N THR A 150 -15.76 11.10 -10.78
CA THR A 150 -16.53 10.31 -11.76
C THR A 150 -17.97 10.74 -11.82
N SER A 151 -18.61 10.46 -12.97
CA SER A 151 -20.04 10.63 -13.18
C SER A 151 -20.68 9.33 -13.70
N VAL A 152 -21.87 9.05 -13.19
CA VAL A 152 -22.74 7.96 -13.64
C VAL A 152 -24.10 8.56 -13.95
N GLY A 153 -24.38 8.80 -15.23
CA GLY A 153 -25.52 9.62 -15.63
C GLY A 153 -25.40 11.04 -15.07
N GLU A 154 -26.37 11.49 -14.27
CA GLU A 154 -26.38 12.81 -13.66
C GLU A 154 -25.76 12.86 -12.25
N THR A 155 -25.32 11.73 -11.71
CA THR A 155 -24.77 11.63 -10.35
C THR A 155 -23.25 11.66 -10.40
N ASN A 156 -22.65 12.54 -9.58
CA ASN A 156 -21.20 12.63 -9.43
C ASN A 156 -20.74 11.94 -8.16
N TYR A 157 -19.57 11.31 -8.23
CA TYR A 157 -18.91 10.63 -7.12
C TYR A 157 -17.46 11.10 -7.03
N GLU A 158 -16.94 11.11 -5.81
CA GLU A 158 -15.57 11.52 -5.51
C GLU A 158 -14.92 10.55 -4.53
N HIS A 159 -13.65 10.23 -4.76
CA HIS A 159 -12.86 9.43 -3.83
C HIS A 159 -11.41 9.88 -3.84
N GLU A 160 -10.77 9.85 -2.68
CA GLU A 160 -9.36 10.16 -2.53
C GLU A 160 -8.59 8.93 -2.03
N LYS A 161 -7.44 8.67 -2.64
CA LYS A 161 -6.51 7.61 -2.24
C LYS A 161 -5.11 8.18 -2.20
N GLU A 162 -4.37 7.87 -1.15
CA GLU A 162 -3.01 8.34 -0.97
C GLU A 162 -2.04 7.18 -0.86
N VAL A 163 -0.87 7.33 -1.49
CA VAL A 163 0.29 6.45 -1.31
C VAL A 163 1.58 7.24 -1.37
N THR A 164 2.65 6.70 -0.81
CA THR A 164 3.99 7.26 -0.88
C THR A 164 4.87 6.36 -1.75
N PHE A 165 5.76 6.96 -2.56
CA PHE A 165 6.75 6.23 -3.34
C PHE A 165 8.10 6.95 -3.36
N GLY A 166 9.17 6.21 -3.69
CA GLY A 166 10.47 6.78 -4.03
C GLY A 166 10.81 6.47 -5.48
N MET A 167 11.52 7.37 -6.16
CA MET A 167 12.06 7.14 -7.50
C MET A 167 13.19 6.12 -7.43
N ARG A 168 12.79 4.85 -7.28
CA ARG A 168 13.69 3.73 -7.06
C ARG A 168 13.33 2.55 -7.95
N GLU A 169 14.34 2.03 -8.62
CA GLU A 169 14.28 0.78 -9.36
C GLU A 169 15.24 -0.23 -8.71
N VAL A 170 14.73 -1.42 -8.41
CA VAL A 170 15.54 -2.52 -7.87
C VAL A 170 15.69 -3.58 -8.95
N ALA A 171 16.93 -3.93 -9.26
CA ALA A 171 17.26 -4.92 -10.29
C ALA A 171 18.25 -5.96 -9.77
N GLN A 172 18.27 -7.11 -10.44
CA GLN A 172 19.27 -8.14 -10.21
C GLN A 172 20.45 -7.91 -11.14
N GLY A 173 21.62 -7.61 -10.59
CA GLY A 173 22.89 -7.67 -11.31
C GLY A 173 23.48 -9.09 -11.32
N LYS A 174 24.68 -9.25 -11.90
CA LYS A 174 25.33 -10.56 -11.97
C LYS A 174 25.58 -11.18 -10.60
N ASN A 175 26.08 -10.38 -9.64
CA ASN A 175 26.45 -10.82 -8.29
C ASN A 175 25.95 -9.87 -7.18
N HIS A 176 25.14 -8.88 -7.52
CA HIS A 176 24.70 -7.83 -6.61
C HIS A 176 23.24 -7.49 -6.86
N VAL A 177 22.58 -6.99 -5.83
CA VAL A 177 21.35 -6.24 -5.99
C VAL A 177 21.73 -4.82 -6.45
N LEU A 178 21.00 -4.31 -7.42
CA LEU A 178 21.18 -2.95 -7.93
C LEU A 178 20.02 -2.08 -7.48
N VAL A 179 20.34 -0.86 -7.06
CA VAL A 179 19.36 0.21 -6.86
C VAL A 179 19.71 1.34 -7.81
N ASN A 180 18.77 1.70 -8.68
CA ASN A 180 18.96 2.70 -9.74
C ASN A 180 20.22 2.43 -10.59
N GLY A 181 20.48 1.15 -10.90
CA GLY A 181 21.63 0.72 -11.67
C GLY A 181 22.94 0.62 -10.88
N HIS A 182 22.99 1.03 -9.62
CA HIS A 182 24.18 0.99 -8.77
C HIS A 182 24.18 -0.23 -7.85
N PRO A 183 25.29 -0.99 -7.74
CA PRO A 183 25.39 -2.09 -6.79
C PRO A 183 25.23 -1.58 -5.35
N ILE A 184 24.43 -2.27 -4.55
CA ILE A 184 24.33 -2.02 -3.12
C ILE A 184 24.99 -3.14 -2.33
N HIS A 185 25.58 -2.78 -1.20
CA HIS A 185 26.09 -3.72 -0.22
C HIS A 185 25.08 -3.87 0.91
N LEU A 186 24.39 -5.02 0.96
CA LEU A 186 23.40 -5.30 1.99
C LEU A 186 24.08 -5.59 3.33
N ARG A 187 23.76 -4.81 4.34
CA ARG A 187 24.20 -4.93 5.73
C ARG A 187 22.95 -5.04 6.60
N GLY A 188 22.64 -6.22 7.03
CA GLY A 188 21.39 -6.46 7.72
C GLY A 188 21.45 -7.52 8.79
N THR A 189 20.32 -7.76 9.40
CA THR A 189 20.10 -8.78 10.39
C THR A 189 18.84 -9.56 10.10
N VAL A 190 18.67 -10.69 10.76
CA VAL A 190 17.45 -11.50 10.69
C VAL A 190 16.58 -11.18 11.89
N GLU A 191 15.32 -10.84 11.64
CA GLU A 191 14.28 -10.73 12.67
C GLU A 191 13.35 -11.94 12.59
N ASN A 192 13.36 -12.74 13.66
CA ASN A 192 12.55 -13.95 13.77
C ASN A 192 11.24 -13.73 14.54
N ALA A 193 10.80 -12.47 14.68
CA ALA A 193 9.59 -12.10 15.39
C ALA A 193 9.55 -12.56 16.86
N VAL A 194 10.71 -12.54 17.52
CA VAL A 194 10.86 -12.90 18.95
C VAL A 194 10.84 -11.63 19.79
N PHE A 195 9.67 -11.29 20.32
CA PHE A 195 9.45 -10.11 21.15
C PHE A 195 9.06 -10.53 22.57
N PRO A 196 10.05 -10.76 23.48
CA PRO A 196 9.78 -11.39 24.78
C PRO A 196 8.93 -10.52 25.72
N LYS A 197 8.86 -9.21 25.50
CA LYS A 197 8.06 -8.31 26.32
C LYS A 197 6.58 -8.32 25.96
N THR A 198 6.25 -8.56 24.72
CA THR A 198 4.88 -8.48 24.18
C THR A 198 4.33 -9.84 23.74
N GLY A 199 5.22 -10.76 23.37
CA GLY A 199 4.86 -12.06 22.80
C GLY A 199 4.50 -12.01 21.31
N TYR A 200 4.51 -10.84 20.69
CA TYR A 200 4.26 -10.64 19.24
C TYR A 200 5.00 -9.41 18.73
N ALA A 201 5.19 -9.32 17.42
CA ALA A 201 5.82 -8.17 16.78
C ALA A 201 4.99 -6.89 16.99
N PRO A 202 5.63 -5.71 17.10
CA PRO A 202 4.90 -4.45 17.15
C PRO A 202 3.96 -4.30 15.96
N VAL A 203 2.78 -3.75 16.22
CA VAL A 203 1.76 -3.45 15.20
C VAL A 203 1.59 -1.96 14.96
N ASP A 204 2.46 -1.15 15.54
CA ASP A 204 2.50 0.31 15.44
C ASP A 204 3.79 0.80 14.78
N ASP A 205 3.70 1.90 14.03
CA ASP A 205 4.81 2.47 13.29
C ASP A 205 5.90 3.01 14.21
N ALA A 206 5.54 3.62 15.35
CA ALA A 206 6.50 4.26 16.26
C ALA A 206 7.49 3.25 16.87
N SER A 207 7.02 2.04 17.19
CA SER A 207 7.89 0.95 17.68
C SER A 207 8.86 0.50 16.60
N TRP A 208 8.40 0.34 15.34
CA TRP A 208 9.26 -0.02 14.22
C TRP A 208 10.23 1.08 13.84
N GLU A 209 9.81 2.34 13.84
CA GLU A 209 10.71 3.47 13.61
C GLU A 209 11.89 3.47 14.60
N ARG A 210 11.60 3.22 15.89
CA ARG A 210 12.65 3.13 16.91
C ARG A 210 13.62 2.00 16.62
N ILE A 211 13.12 0.82 16.24
CA ILE A 211 13.95 -0.35 15.90
C ILE A 211 14.83 -0.04 14.68
N PHE A 212 14.25 0.46 13.62
CA PHE A 212 14.98 0.79 12.39
C PHE A 212 16.00 1.91 12.59
N ARG A 213 15.70 2.90 13.43
CA ARG A 213 16.67 3.96 13.76
C ARG A 213 17.89 3.37 14.44
N ILE A 214 17.72 2.47 15.41
CA ILE A 214 18.84 1.78 16.08
C ILE A 214 19.63 0.94 15.05
N LEU A 215 18.97 0.19 14.17
CA LEU A 215 19.66 -0.59 13.14
C LEU A 215 20.47 0.29 12.20
N LYS A 216 19.92 1.44 11.79
CA LYS A 216 20.63 2.42 10.95
C LYS A 216 21.85 3.01 11.67
N ASP A 217 21.77 3.27 12.98
CA ASP A 217 22.92 3.74 13.78
C ASP A 217 24.06 2.70 13.82
N TYR A 218 23.73 1.41 13.70
CA TYR A 218 24.71 0.33 13.51
C TYR A 218 25.16 0.15 12.06
N GLY A 219 24.73 1.00 11.13
CA GLY A 219 25.08 0.94 9.72
C GLY A 219 24.33 -0.11 8.91
N MET A 220 23.26 -0.67 9.43
CA MET A 220 22.41 -1.62 8.71
C MET A 220 21.49 -0.88 7.73
N ASN A 221 21.20 -1.52 6.59
CA ASN A 221 20.36 -0.98 5.54
C ASN A 221 19.28 -1.96 5.04
N HIS A 222 19.22 -3.15 5.64
CA HIS A 222 18.16 -4.12 5.35
C HIS A 222 17.93 -5.11 6.50
#